data_2cf761c77f754c6827acd9c35fe66ace
#
_entry.id   2cf761c77f754c6827acd9c35fe66ace
#
_cell.length_a   1.000
_cell.length_b   1.000
_cell.length_c   1.000
_cell.angle_alpha   90.00
_cell.angle_beta   90.00
_cell.angle_gamma   90.00
#
_symmetry.space_group_name_H-M   'P 1'
#
loop_
_entity.id
_entity.type
_entity.pdbx_description
1 polymer ?
#
loop_
_entity_poly.entity_id
_entity_poly.type
_entity_poly.pdbx_seq_one_letter_code
_entity_poly.pdbx_strand_id
1 'polypeptide(L)'
;MIYTDTRDSSAKVDFKTAVVNGMSSATGGLYVPIEFPKVEISKMMKDGKPDFVSAAIEMAKPYVEGEIPDADLEALIKDAYPFEPKLVKIEDGTYVLELSHGPTCAFKDFGARFMARAMSFFNRGENGKLHILVATSGDTGSAVGSAFHNVEGLDVTILYPEGKISPLQEKQLSTFTGNVRALKVKGTFDDCQKLVKTAFTDKDLRAKFRLSSANSINISRLLPQGFYYMYAALQAKYENPGKEIIVTVPSGNFGNLTSGLIAREMGAPITGFVAATNSNRTIPDWIATSEYKARPSVETYANAMDVGAPSNYERIAYMYSLEDVRKLFASYWLDNDGIVKAIKACFDSTGYTIDPHGAVAYRAWEDIKNGALERLEGIDITKPGITPNKPDWADCAKNAVGIILETADPAKFSAIVKDAIGKDPAIPERLQKVMALPDRAIPMENDYNKFKDWLIANL
;
A
#
# COMPACT_ATOMS: atom_id res chain seq x y z
N MET A 1 -3.44 -11.84 -19.26
CA MET A 1 -4.59 -10.98 -18.83
C MET A 1 -4.58 -9.68 -19.60
N ILE A 2 -5.75 -9.06 -19.85
CA ILE A 2 -5.86 -7.75 -20.51
C ILE A 2 -6.21 -6.68 -19.47
N TYR A 3 -5.59 -5.51 -19.63
CA TYR A 3 -5.83 -4.33 -18.77
C TYR A 3 -6.50 -3.23 -19.60
N THR A 4 -7.27 -2.40 -18.91
CA THR A 4 -7.91 -1.23 -19.50
C THR A 4 -7.56 0.03 -18.72
N ASP A 5 -7.85 1.17 -19.30
CA ASP A 5 -7.69 2.49 -18.69
C ASP A 5 -8.99 2.90 -17.99
N THR A 6 -8.91 3.34 -16.76
CA THR A 6 -10.09 3.79 -15.97
C THR A 6 -10.85 4.96 -16.60
N ARG A 7 -10.23 5.72 -17.50
CA ARG A 7 -10.84 6.87 -18.22
C ARG A 7 -11.16 6.57 -19.68
N ASP A 8 -10.68 5.42 -20.21
CA ASP A 8 -11.00 4.94 -21.54
C ASP A 8 -11.10 3.41 -21.54
N SER A 9 -12.31 2.91 -21.32
CA SER A 9 -12.58 1.47 -21.29
C SER A 9 -12.38 0.75 -22.64
N SER A 10 -12.21 1.49 -23.74
CA SER A 10 -11.88 0.92 -25.06
C SER A 10 -10.41 0.57 -25.18
N ALA A 11 -9.52 1.20 -24.40
CA ALA A 11 -8.10 0.90 -24.38
C ALA A 11 -7.85 -0.53 -23.86
N LYS A 12 -7.02 -1.28 -24.59
CA LYS A 12 -6.62 -2.65 -24.26
C LYS A 12 -5.11 -2.73 -24.27
N VAL A 13 -4.51 -3.06 -23.13
CA VAL A 13 -3.07 -3.22 -23.00
C VAL A 13 -2.72 -4.53 -22.30
N ASP A 14 -1.50 -5.03 -22.57
CA ASP A 14 -0.93 -6.18 -21.86
C ASP A 14 -0.30 -5.75 -20.51
N PHE A 15 0.16 -6.70 -19.74
CA PHE A 15 0.78 -6.46 -18.45
C PHE A 15 2.09 -5.67 -18.58
N LYS A 16 2.94 -6.03 -19.54
CA LYS A 16 4.19 -5.32 -19.83
C LYS A 16 3.94 -3.83 -20.02
N THR A 17 2.99 -3.47 -20.88
CA THR A 17 2.62 -2.07 -21.15
C THR A 17 2.11 -1.36 -19.91
N ALA A 18 1.23 -2.01 -19.15
CA ALA A 18 0.66 -1.42 -17.93
C ALA A 18 1.73 -1.20 -16.84
N VAL A 19 2.69 -2.12 -16.70
CA VAL A 19 3.81 -2.03 -15.75
C VAL A 19 4.83 -0.96 -16.15
N VAL A 20 5.27 -0.98 -17.40
CA VAL A 20 6.33 -0.08 -17.89
C VAL A 20 5.83 1.37 -17.92
N ASN A 21 4.61 1.60 -18.39
CA ASN A 21 4.03 2.95 -18.47
C ASN A 21 3.54 3.44 -17.09
N GLY A 22 3.09 2.55 -16.21
CA GLY A 22 2.56 2.88 -14.88
C GLY A 22 1.18 3.51 -14.87
N MET A 23 0.88 4.37 -15.83
CA MET A 23 -0.43 5.01 -16.09
C MET A 23 -0.58 5.28 -17.59
N SER A 24 -1.82 5.49 -18.01
CA SER A 24 -2.11 5.82 -19.42
C SER A 24 -1.51 7.17 -19.81
N SER A 25 -0.69 7.18 -20.85
CA SER A 25 -0.13 8.43 -21.39
C SER A 25 -1.16 9.24 -22.20
N ALA A 26 -2.23 8.61 -22.66
CA ALA A 26 -3.28 9.25 -23.45
C ALA A 26 -4.27 10.04 -22.58
N THR A 27 -4.69 9.48 -21.45
CA THR A 27 -5.77 10.03 -20.62
C THR A 27 -5.30 10.46 -19.23
N GLY A 28 -4.15 9.94 -18.78
CA GLY A 28 -3.69 10.01 -17.40
C GLY A 28 -4.48 9.09 -16.45
N GLY A 29 -5.31 8.19 -16.98
CA GLY A 29 -6.05 7.20 -16.22
C GLY A 29 -5.18 6.05 -15.72
N LEU A 30 -5.71 5.28 -14.79
CA LEU A 30 -5.00 4.17 -14.16
C LEU A 30 -5.34 2.85 -14.86
N TYR A 31 -4.36 1.95 -14.95
CA TYR A 31 -4.63 0.60 -15.46
C TYR A 31 -5.33 -0.26 -14.42
N VAL A 32 -6.29 -1.05 -14.89
CA VAL A 32 -7.05 -2.04 -14.10
C VAL A 32 -7.31 -3.29 -14.93
N PRO A 33 -7.28 -4.51 -14.36
CA PRO A 33 -7.69 -5.71 -15.09
C PRO A 33 -9.15 -5.61 -15.54
N ILE A 34 -9.45 -6.13 -16.73
CA ILE A 34 -10.83 -6.14 -17.26
C ILE A 34 -11.69 -7.17 -16.51
N GLU A 35 -11.07 -8.25 -16.08
CA GLU A 35 -11.70 -9.36 -15.36
C GLU A 35 -10.80 -9.86 -14.23
N PHE A 36 -11.42 -10.51 -13.26
CA PHE A 36 -10.73 -11.07 -12.08
C PHE A 36 -11.03 -12.58 -12.02
N PRO A 37 -10.20 -13.41 -12.71
CA PRO A 37 -10.42 -14.85 -12.74
C PRO A 37 -10.25 -15.45 -11.34
N LYS A 38 -11.13 -16.40 -10.99
CA LYS A 38 -10.97 -17.15 -9.74
C LYS A 38 -9.74 -18.02 -9.81
N VAL A 39 -9.00 -18.05 -8.70
CA VAL A 39 -7.77 -18.85 -8.55
C VAL A 39 -8.03 -20.16 -7.81
N GLU A 40 -7.18 -21.14 -8.01
CA GLU A 40 -7.34 -22.48 -7.43
C GLU A 40 -6.71 -22.55 -6.04
N ILE A 41 -7.53 -22.45 -4.99
CA ILE A 41 -7.08 -22.43 -3.58
C ILE A 41 -6.32 -23.70 -3.20
N SER A 42 -6.65 -24.87 -3.77
CA SER A 42 -5.94 -26.13 -3.49
C SER A 42 -4.44 -26.04 -3.77
N LYS A 43 -4.04 -25.26 -4.76
CA LYS A 43 -2.62 -25.05 -5.13
C LYS A 43 -1.88 -24.07 -4.20
N MET A 44 -2.61 -23.39 -3.33
CA MET A 44 -2.05 -22.46 -2.34
C MET A 44 -1.73 -23.12 -1.01
N MET A 45 -1.94 -24.44 -0.93
CA MET A 45 -1.73 -25.23 0.28
C MET A 45 -0.42 -26.02 0.20
N LYS A 46 0.32 -26.05 1.30
CA LYS A 46 1.50 -26.89 1.50
C LYS A 46 1.34 -27.67 2.80
N ASP A 47 1.49 -28.97 2.75
CA ASP A 47 1.27 -29.87 3.89
C ASP A 47 -0.10 -29.64 4.59
N GLY A 48 -1.14 -29.33 3.79
CA GLY A 48 -2.51 -29.08 4.26
C GLY A 48 -2.75 -27.72 4.91
N LYS A 49 -1.78 -26.81 4.87
CA LYS A 49 -1.87 -25.44 5.41
C LYS A 49 -1.65 -24.40 4.33
N PRO A 50 -2.24 -23.20 4.45
CA PRO A 50 -1.95 -22.09 3.54
C PRO A 50 -0.46 -21.76 3.51
N ASP A 51 0.11 -21.58 2.30
CA ASP A 51 1.49 -21.22 2.05
C ASP A 51 1.55 -19.91 1.27
N PHE A 52 2.27 -18.92 1.80
CA PHE A 52 2.30 -17.58 1.22
C PHE A 52 2.90 -17.54 -0.19
N VAL A 53 4.01 -18.27 -0.40
CA VAL A 53 4.69 -18.27 -1.71
C VAL A 53 3.81 -18.95 -2.76
N SER A 54 3.17 -20.06 -2.41
CA SER A 54 2.22 -20.74 -3.29
C SER A 54 1.02 -19.87 -3.63
N ALA A 55 0.45 -19.15 -2.64
CA ALA A 55 -0.62 -18.20 -2.86
C ALA A 55 -0.19 -17.04 -3.78
N ALA A 56 1.01 -16.50 -3.59
CA ALA A 56 1.56 -15.45 -4.44
C ALA A 56 1.75 -15.91 -5.89
N ILE A 57 2.26 -17.13 -6.12
CA ILE A 57 2.43 -17.70 -7.45
C ILE A 57 1.07 -17.87 -8.13
N GLU A 58 0.11 -18.54 -7.48
CA GLU A 58 -1.20 -18.81 -8.08
C GLU A 58 -2.00 -17.54 -8.36
N MET A 59 -1.92 -16.53 -7.49
CA MET A 59 -2.55 -15.24 -7.75
C MET A 59 -1.85 -14.44 -8.86
N ALA A 60 -0.53 -14.55 -8.99
CA ALA A 60 0.22 -13.81 -9.99
C ALA A 60 0.05 -14.37 -11.42
N LYS A 61 -0.14 -15.70 -11.56
CA LYS A 61 -0.25 -16.39 -12.87
C LYS A 61 -1.22 -15.69 -13.84
N PRO A 62 -2.50 -15.44 -13.48
CA PRO A 62 -3.42 -14.81 -14.42
C PRO A 62 -3.00 -13.38 -14.79
N TYR A 63 -2.30 -12.65 -13.92
CA TYR A 63 -1.86 -11.29 -14.22
C TYR A 63 -0.84 -11.23 -15.36
N VAL A 64 0.04 -12.23 -15.45
CA VAL A 64 1.20 -12.25 -16.34
C VAL A 64 1.08 -13.30 -17.45
N GLU A 65 -0.11 -13.91 -17.59
CA GLU A 65 -0.36 -15.00 -18.54
C GLU A 65 0.05 -14.62 -19.97
N GLY A 66 0.87 -15.48 -20.58
CA GLY A 66 1.41 -15.29 -21.92
C GLY A 66 2.59 -14.31 -22.03
N GLU A 67 2.98 -13.64 -20.93
CA GLU A 67 4.04 -12.64 -20.94
C GLU A 67 5.26 -13.03 -20.08
N ILE A 68 5.03 -13.70 -18.94
CA ILE A 68 6.09 -14.26 -18.11
C ILE A 68 5.87 -15.78 -18.01
N PRO A 69 6.81 -16.61 -18.47
CA PRO A 69 6.72 -18.06 -18.33
C PRO A 69 6.61 -18.50 -16.86
N ASP A 70 5.89 -19.58 -16.58
CA ASP A 70 5.64 -20.05 -15.21
C ASP A 70 6.93 -20.25 -14.39
N ALA A 71 7.98 -20.80 -14.99
CA ALA A 71 9.26 -21.01 -14.30
C ALA A 71 9.96 -19.68 -13.94
N ASP A 72 9.88 -18.67 -14.82
CA ASP A 72 10.41 -17.33 -14.55
C ASP A 72 9.56 -16.62 -13.49
N LEU A 73 8.23 -16.76 -13.51
CA LEU A 73 7.33 -16.22 -12.52
C LEU A 73 7.60 -16.82 -11.14
N GLU A 74 7.76 -18.13 -11.05
CA GLU A 74 8.08 -18.82 -9.79
C GLU A 74 9.42 -18.34 -9.21
N ALA A 75 10.45 -18.21 -10.06
CA ALA A 75 11.75 -17.66 -9.66
C ALA A 75 11.64 -16.21 -9.19
N LEU A 76 10.85 -15.38 -9.92
CA LEU A 76 10.58 -13.99 -9.59
C LEU A 76 9.89 -13.86 -8.22
N ILE A 77 8.86 -14.64 -7.96
CA ILE A 77 8.12 -14.61 -6.69
C ILE A 77 9.02 -15.03 -5.52
N LYS A 78 9.79 -16.13 -5.66
CA LYS A 78 10.72 -16.58 -4.62
C LYS A 78 11.82 -15.56 -4.31
N ASP A 79 12.35 -14.88 -5.32
CA ASP A 79 13.32 -13.79 -5.13
C ASP A 79 12.67 -12.51 -4.55
N ALA A 80 11.44 -12.22 -4.93
CA ALA A 80 10.71 -11.08 -4.36
C ALA A 80 10.43 -11.28 -2.87
N TYR A 81 10.11 -12.50 -2.43
CA TYR A 81 9.61 -12.77 -1.08
C TYR A 81 10.45 -13.81 -0.30
N PRO A 82 11.71 -13.44 0.11
CA PRO A 82 12.47 -14.22 1.09
C PRO A 82 11.94 -14.02 2.53
N PHE A 83 10.79 -13.42 2.69
CA PHE A 83 10.04 -13.17 3.93
C PHE A 83 8.55 -13.37 3.65
N GLU A 84 7.78 -13.58 4.69
CA GLU A 84 6.33 -13.78 4.62
C GLU A 84 5.59 -12.86 5.59
N PRO A 85 4.31 -12.55 5.33
CA PRO A 85 3.47 -11.88 6.32
C PRO A 85 3.15 -12.85 7.46
N LYS A 86 2.93 -12.33 8.67
CA LYS A 86 2.54 -13.15 9.82
C LYS A 86 1.15 -12.78 10.31
N LEU A 87 0.32 -13.78 10.46
CA LEU A 87 -0.99 -13.62 11.10
C LEU A 87 -0.87 -13.95 12.58
N VAL A 88 -0.98 -12.94 13.44
CA VAL A 88 -0.79 -13.05 14.90
C VAL A 88 -2.12 -12.90 15.58
N LYS A 89 -2.55 -13.92 16.34
CA LYS A 89 -3.74 -13.82 17.20
C LYS A 89 -3.40 -12.97 18.41
N ILE A 90 -4.07 -11.84 18.61
CA ILE A 90 -3.85 -10.96 19.76
C ILE A 90 -4.92 -11.13 20.84
N GLU A 91 -6.13 -11.55 20.46
CA GLU A 91 -7.21 -11.96 21.35
C GLU A 91 -8.19 -12.86 20.61
N ASP A 92 -9.24 -13.31 21.29
CA ASP A 92 -10.21 -14.19 20.64
C ASP A 92 -11.01 -13.48 19.55
N GLY A 93 -11.01 -14.07 18.34
CA GLY A 93 -11.63 -13.50 17.15
C GLY A 93 -10.90 -12.28 16.54
N THR A 94 -9.71 -11.91 17.05
CA THR A 94 -8.95 -10.76 16.57
C THR A 94 -7.51 -11.13 16.22
N TYR A 95 -7.14 -10.88 14.98
CA TYR A 95 -5.80 -11.13 14.45
C TYR A 95 -5.18 -9.84 13.90
N VAL A 96 -3.86 -9.74 14.02
CA VAL A 96 -3.05 -8.73 13.34
C VAL A 96 -2.27 -9.40 12.23
N LEU A 97 -2.39 -8.88 11.02
CA LEU A 97 -1.55 -9.27 9.89
C LEU A 97 -0.32 -8.36 9.84
N GLU A 98 0.79 -8.84 10.37
CA GLU A 98 2.07 -8.14 10.36
C GLU A 98 2.68 -8.13 8.95
N LEU A 99 2.72 -6.97 8.32
CA LEU A 99 3.28 -6.76 6.97
C LEU A 99 4.67 -6.10 7.01
N SER A 100 5.25 -5.97 8.19
CA SER A 100 6.52 -5.29 8.44
C SER A 100 7.75 -6.20 8.41
N HIS A 101 7.62 -7.47 7.98
CA HIS A 101 8.73 -8.43 7.99
C HIS A 101 9.68 -8.31 6.80
N GLY A 102 9.37 -7.46 5.83
CA GLY A 102 10.25 -7.15 4.70
C GLY A 102 11.43 -6.24 5.06
N PRO A 103 12.33 -5.97 4.09
CA PRO A 103 13.59 -5.23 4.32
C PRO A 103 13.40 -3.84 4.91
N THR A 104 12.31 -3.13 4.55
CA THR A 104 12.08 -1.76 5.01
C THR A 104 11.07 -1.63 6.14
N CYS A 105 10.61 -2.76 6.66
CA CYS A 105 9.63 -2.82 7.74
C CYS A 105 8.32 -2.07 7.43
N ALA A 106 7.83 -2.25 6.20
CA ALA A 106 6.54 -1.75 5.76
C ALA A 106 5.92 -2.67 4.69
N PHE A 107 4.58 -2.72 4.64
CA PHE A 107 3.83 -3.51 3.65
C PHE A 107 4.21 -3.21 2.20
N LYS A 108 4.74 -2.02 1.96
CA LYS A 108 5.15 -1.55 0.64
C LYS A 108 6.27 -2.38 0.01
N ASP A 109 7.01 -3.15 0.82
CA ASP A 109 8.00 -4.11 0.33
C ASP A 109 7.36 -5.17 -0.59
N PHE A 110 6.14 -5.64 -0.29
CA PHE A 110 5.46 -6.64 -1.12
C PHE A 110 5.26 -6.14 -2.56
N GLY A 111 4.67 -4.97 -2.73
CA GLY A 111 4.44 -4.40 -4.05
C GLY A 111 5.72 -3.95 -4.76
N ALA A 112 6.65 -3.31 -4.04
CA ALA A 112 7.87 -2.79 -4.63
C ALA A 112 8.82 -3.89 -5.15
N ARG A 113 8.95 -4.99 -4.39
CA ARG A 113 9.86 -6.08 -4.76
C ARG A 113 9.36 -6.86 -5.97
N PHE A 114 8.07 -7.16 -6.04
CA PHE A 114 7.48 -7.75 -7.25
C PHE A 114 7.67 -6.83 -8.46
N MET A 115 7.32 -5.55 -8.32
CA MET A 115 7.45 -4.57 -9.38
C MET A 115 8.88 -4.48 -9.92
N ALA A 116 9.88 -4.41 -9.05
CA ALA A 116 11.29 -4.32 -9.45
C ALA A 116 11.70 -5.53 -10.32
N ARG A 117 11.28 -6.74 -9.93
CA ARG A 117 11.58 -7.97 -10.67
C ARG A 117 10.84 -8.03 -12.00
N ALA A 118 9.55 -7.68 -12.01
CA ALA A 118 8.76 -7.63 -13.24
C ALA A 118 9.32 -6.59 -14.23
N MET A 119 9.68 -5.38 -13.77
CA MET A 119 10.29 -4.36 -14.62
C MET A 119 11.66 -4.79 -15.15
N SER A 120 12.50 -5.42 -14.33
CA SER A 120 13.78 -5.96 -14.77
C SER A 120 13.58 -7.06 -15.83
N PHE A 121 12.62 -7.97 -15.60
CA PHE A 121 12.27 -9.00 -16.58
C PHE A 121 11.88 -8.39 -17.94
N PHE A 122 10.97 -7.42 -17.94
CA PHE A 122 10.52 -6.77 -19.17
C PHE A 122 11.56 -5.84 -19.80
N ASN A 123 12.59 -5.41 -19.06
CA ASN A 123 13.68 -4.60 -19.59
C ASN A 123 14.82 -5.42 -20.21
N ARG A 124 14.79 -6.76 -20.09
CA ARG A 124 15.80 -7.63 -20.73
C ARG A 124 15.79 -7.45 -22.24
N GLY A 125 16.95 -7.18 -22.83
CA GLY A 125 17.10 -6.97 -24.27
C GLY A 125 16.65 -5.60 -24.78
N GLU A 126 16.15 -4.72 -23.94
CA GLU A 126 15.83 -3.35 -24.30
C GLU A 126 17.10 -2.47 -24.32
N ASN A 127 17.12 -1.49 -25.22
CA ASN A 127 18.24 -0.53 -25.28
C ASN A 127 18.11 0.51 -24.15
N GLY A 128 19.09 0.56 -23.27
CA GLY A 128 19.19 1.52 -22.17
C GLY A 128 18.40 1.13 -20.92
N LYS A 129 18.58 1.94 -19.89
CA LYS A 129 17.95 1.73 -18.59
C LYS A 129 16.53 2.32 -18.54
N LEU A 130 15.70 1.74 -17.70
CA LEU A 130 14.43 2.33 -17.28
C LEU A 130 14.66 3.17 -16.02
N HIS A 131 14.33 4.45 -16.08
CA HIS A 131 14.54 5.40 -14.98
C HIS A 131 13.25 5.60 -14.20
N ILE A 132 13.28 5.23 -12.93
CA ILE A 132 12.15 5.30 -12.02
C ILE A 132 12.23 6.59 -11.21
N LEU A 133 11.22 7.45 -11.33
CA LEU A 133 11.08 8.65 -10.53
C LEU A 133 9.99 8.45 -9.47
N VAL A 134 10.31 8.74 -8.21
CA VAL A 134 9.40 8.53 -7.06
C VAL A 134 9.39 9.75 -6.17
N ALA A 135 8.22 10.33 -5.92
CA ALA A 135 8.01 11.23 -4.79
C ALA A 135 7.48 10.44 -3.60
N THR A 136 8.00 10.70 -2.40
CA THR A 136 7.65 9.95 -1.20
C THR A 136 7.53 10.82 0.05
N SER A 137 6.65 10.40 0.97
CA SER A 137 6.57 10.89 2.35
C SER A 137 7.26 9.94 3.35
N GLY A 138 8.12 9.00 2.89
CA GLY A 138 8.89 8.06 3.72
C GLY A 138 8.85 6.62 3.19
N ASP A 139 7.92 5.81 3.63
CA ASP A 139 7.88 4.35 3.41
C ASP A 139 7.83 3.91 1.94
N THR A 140 7.19 4.66 1.06
CA THR A 140 7.17 4.31 -0.37
C THR A 140 8.56 4.40 -0.98
N GLY A 141 9.28 5.47 -0.69
CA GLY A 141 10.64 5.65 -1.21
C GLY A 141 11.62 4.61 -0.66
N SER A 142 11.55 4.30 0.64
CA SER A 142 12.41 3.29 1.24
C SER A 142 12.16 1.90 0.65
N ALA A 143 10.90 1.51 0.47
CA ALA A 143 10.55 0.24 -0.15
C ALA A 143 11.00 0.16 -1.63
N VAL A 144 10.79 1.23 -2.40
CA VAL A 144 11.26 1.31 -3.80
C VAL A 144 12.78 1.29 -3.84
N GLY A 145 13.46 2.14 -3.07
CA GLY A 145 14.92 2.16 -3.01
C GLY A 145 15.50 0.78 -2.69
N SER A 146 14.99 0.12 -1.65
CA SER A 146 15.43 -1.23 -1.27
C SER A 146 15.13 -2.29 -2.35
N ALA A 147 13.95 -2.25 -2.95
CA ALA A 147 13.51 -3.24 -3.93
C ALA A 147 14.28 -3.16 -5.26
N PHE A 148 14.64 -1.96 -5.67
CA PHE A 148 15.32 -1.66 -6.94
C PHE A 148 16.84 -1.56 -6.81
N HIS A 149 17.38 -1.54 -5.59
CA HIS A 149 18.81 -1.43 -5.36
C HIS A 149 19.58 -2.59 -6.02
N ASN A 150 20.56 -2.26 -6.84
CA ASN A 150 21.36 -3.18 -7.64
C ASN A 150 20.56 -4.10 -8.60
N VAL A 151 19.35 -3.69 -8.99
CA VAL A 151 18.58 -4.39 -10.02
C VAL A 151 19.05 -3.93 -11.40
N GLU A 152 19.44 -4.89 -12.23
CA GLU A 152 19.99 -4.63 -13.56
C GLU A 152 18.96 -3.96 -14.49
N GLY A 153 19.43 -3.00 -15.28
CA GLY A 153 18.61 -2.28 -16.26
C GLY A 153 17.72 -1.19 -15.68
N LEU A 154 17.77 -0.94 -14.37
CA LEU A 154 16.93 0.04 -13.68
C LEU A 154 17.78 1.08 -12.94
N ASP A 155 17.35 2.34 -13.00
CA ASP A 155 17.87 3.43 -12.16
C ASP A 155 16.70 4.07 -11.39
N VAL A 156 16.94 4.54 -10.17
CA VAL A 156 15.90 5.12 -9.30
C VAL A 156 16.34 6.48 -8.77
N THR A 157 15.48 7.47 -8.90
CA THR A 157 15.60 8.78 -8.24
C THR A 157 14.42 9.00 -7.32
N ILE A 158 14.69 9.13 -6.02
CA ILE A 158 13.70 9.32 -4.97
C ILE A 158 13.73 10.78 -4.54
N LEU A 159 12.58 11.46 -4.57
CA LEU A 159 12.43 12.82 -4.05
C LEU A 159 11.65 12.78 -2.74
N TYR A 160 12.17 13.40 -1.69
CA TYR A 160 11.47 13.51 -0.41
C TYR A 160 11.64 14.91 0.20
N PRO A 161 10.64 15.39 0.99
CA PRO A 161 10.68 16.73 1.58
C PRO A 161 11.63 16.78 2.77
N GLU A 162 12.53 17.76 2.78
CA GLU A 162 13.50 18.00 3.86
C GLU A 162 12.80 18.26 5.19
N GLY A 163 13.20 17.51 6.24
CA GLY A 163 12.69 17.71 7.61
C GLY A 163 11.21 17.37 7.85
N LYS A 164 10.54 16.68 6.89
CA LYS A 164 9.11 16.34 6.97
C LYS A 164 8.83 14.85 7.13
N ILE A 165 9.86 14.04 7.32
CA ILE A 165 9.78 12.60 7.57
C ILE A 165 10.55 12.25 8.85
N SER A 166 10.25 11.10 9.47
CA SER A 166 10.96 10.71 10.69
C SER A 166 12.45 10.45 10.43
N PRO A 167 13.34 10.64 11.43
CA PRO A 167 14.77 10.39 11.25
C PRO A 167 15.09 8.99 10.75
N LEU A 168 14.34 7.98 11.20
CA LEU A 168 14.52 6.60 10.75
C LEU A 168 14.09 6.40 9.30
N GLN A 169 12.96 6.99 8.90
CA GLN A 169 12.52 6.97 7.50
C GLN A 169 13.51 7.69 6.59
N GLU A 170 14.06 8.84 7.03
CA GLU A 170 15.08 9.56 6.27
C GLU A 170 16.34 8.70 6.07
N LYS A 171 16.81 8.02 7.10
CA LYS A 171 17.92 7.07 7.00
C LYS A 171 17.67 5.95 5.99
N GLN A 172 16.45 5.42 5.95
CA GLN A 172 16.07 4.40 4.97
C GLN A 172 16.09 4.91 3.52
N LEU A 173 15.99 6.23 3.30
CA LEU A 173 16.05 6.86 1.96
C LEU A 173 17.45 7.29 1.58
N SER A 174 18.19 7.85 2.52
CA SER A 174 19.41 8.61 2.27
C SER A 174 20.68 7.77 2.23
N THR A 175 20.61 6.46 2.49
CA THR A 175 21.80 5.60 2.61
C THR A 175 22.11 4.76 1.38
N PHE A 176 21.27 4.80 0.36
CA PHE A 176 21.46 4.02 -0.86
C PHE A 176 22.69 4.44 -1.68
N THR A 177 23.17 3.48 -2.48
CA THR A 177 24.31 3.64 -3.40
C THR A 177 23.94 3.08 -4.77
N GLY A 178 24.89 3.11 -5.70
CA GLY A 178 24.73 2.46 -7.02
C GLY A 178 23.65 3.13 -7.88
N ASN A 179 22.67 2.35 -8.27
CA ASN A 179 21.56 2.76 -9.15
C ASN A 179 20.41 3.49 -8.42
N VAL A 180 20.50 3.72 -7.12
CA VAL A 180 19.47 4.43 -6.35
C VAL A 180 20.03 5.72 -5.77
N ARG A 181 19.37 6.84 -6.04
CA ARG A 181 19.72 8.18 -5.58
C ARG A 181 18.55 8.84 -4.86
N ALA A 182 18.82 9.53 -3.77
CA ALA A 182 17.80 10.26 -3.02
C ALA A 182 18.08 11.77 -3.08
N LEU A 183 17.05 12.54 -3.44
CA LEU A 183 17.06 14.00 -3.50
C LEU A 183 16.25 14.56 -2.33
N LYS A 184 16.90 15.31 -1.45
CA LYS A 184 16.31 16.01 -0.32
C LYS A 184 15.82 17.38 -0.78
N VAL A 185 14.52 17.52 -1.01
CA VAL A 185 13.90 18.71 -1.61
C VAL A 185 13.53 19.72 -0.52
N LYS A 186 13.94 20.99 -0.68
CA LYS A 186 13.47 22.09 0.14
C LYS A 186 12.03 22.46 -0.19
N GLY A 187 11.07 21.76 0.37
CA GLY A 187 9.65 21.93 0.05
C GLY A 187 8.77 20.95 0.81
N THR A 188 7.58 20.74 0.27
CA THR A 188 6.57 19.82 0.77
C THR A 188 6.56 18.52 -0.05
N PHE A 189 5.78 17.53 0.41
CA PHE A 189 5.53 16.32 -0.39
C PHE A 189 4.84 16.63 -1.72
N ASP A 190 3.91 17.60 -1.72
CA ASP A 190 3.23 18.03 -2.94
C ASP A 190 4.20 18.68 -3.94
N ASP A 191 5.22 19.40 -3.46
CA ASP A 191 6.30 19.93 -4.29
C ASP A 191 7.12 18.81 -4.94
N CYS A 192 7.49 17.78 -4.17
CA CYS A 192 8.17 16.60 -4.72
C CYS A 192 7.31 15.90 -5.79
N GLN A 193 6.02 15.73 -5.55
CA GLN A 193 5.09 15.16 -6.53
C GLN A 193 4.99 16.03 -7.80
N LYS A 194 4.94 17.35 -7.65
CA LYS A 194 4.87 18.29 -8.76
C LYS A 194 6.12 18.20 -9.64
N LEU A 195 7.32 18.16 -9.05
CA LEU A 195 8.58 17.99 -9.78
C LEU A 195 8.56 16.69 -10.61
N VAL A 196 8.19 15.57 -10.01
CA VAL A 196 8.10 14.26 -10.67
C VAL A 196 7.04 14.25 -11.78
N LYS A 197 5.84 14.77 -11.53
CA LYS A 197 4.77 14.84 -12.53
C LYS A 197 5.17 15.72 -13.72
N THR A 198 5.86 16.84 -13.47
CA THR A 198 6.36 17.73 -14.52
C THR A 198 7.39 17.00 -15.40
N ALA A 199 8.31 16.23 -14.78
CA ALA A 199 9.28 15.43 -15.52
C ALA A 199 8.62 14.39 -16.46
N PHE A 200 7.53 13.75 -16.01
CA PHE A 200 6.78 12.80 -16.86
C PHE A 200 6.08 13.45 -18.05
N THR A 201 5.80 14.74 -18.00
CA THR A 201 5.18 15.48 -19.10
C THR A 201 6.19 16.26 -19.96
N ASP A 202 7.45 16.33 -19.54
CA ASP A 202 8.53 17.01 -20.26
C ASP A 202 8.96 16.20 -21.50
N LYS A 203 8.69 16.75 -22.68
CA LYS A 203 8.96 16.09 -23.96
C LYS A 203 10.46 15.87 -24.20
N ASP A 204 11.31 16.80 -23.76
CA ASP A 204 12.77 16.71 -23.96
C ASP A 204 13.37 15.60 -23.10
N LEU A 205 12.91 15.47 -21.86
CA LEU A 205 13.33 14.36 -20.99
C LEU A 205 12.86 13.01 -21.53
N ARG A 206 11.59 12.92 -21.96
CA ARG A 206 11.03 11.69 -22.53
C ARG A 206 11.66 11.26 -23.84
N ALA A 207 12.19 12.21 -24.61
CA ALA A 207 12.94 11.91 -25.83
C ALA A 207 14.34 11.32 -25.55
N LYS A 208 14.91 11.64 -24.37
CA LYS A 208 16.24 11.18 -23.97
C LYS A 208 16.21 9.94 -23.07
N PHE A 209 15.21 9.83 -22.21
CA PHE A 209 15.14 8.82 -21.15
C PHE A 209 13.81 8.06 -21.16
N ARG A 210 13.88 6.77 -20.90
CA ARG A 210 12.71 5.94 -20.62
C ARG A 210 12.33 6.13 -19.16
N LEU A 211 11.26 6.89 -18.88
CA LEU A 211 10.81 7.23 -17.54
C LEU A 211 9.62 6.40 -17.12
N SER A 212 9.60 5.92 -15.89
CA SER A 212 8.47 5.24 -15.25
C SER A 212 8.30 5.65 -13.79
N SER A 213 7.13 5.38 -13.23
CA SER A 213 6.80 5.67 -11.83
C SER A 213 6.65 4.40 -11.02
N ALA A 214 7.17 4.40 -9.79
CA ALA A 214 6.96 3.33 -8.83
C ALA A 214 5.97 3.69 -7.70
N ASN A 215 5.10 4.67 -7.90
CA ASN A 215 4.04 4.99 -6.94
C ASN A 215 2.88 3.98 -7.02
N SER A 216 1.92 4.05 -6.09
CA SER A 216 0.77 3.13 -6.02
C SER A 216 -0.22 3.23 -7.18
N ILE A 217 -0.02 4.19 -8.10
CA ILE A 217 -0.72 4.27 -9.38
C ILE A 217 -0.32 3.14 -10.34
N ASN A 218 0.90 2.62 -10.22
CA ASN A 218 1.35 1.51 -11.05
C ASN A 218 0.71 0.20 -10.62
N ILE A 219 0.12 -0.52 -11.58
CA ILE A 219 -0.62 -1.76 -11.33
C ILE A 219 0.27 -2.86 -10.74
N SER A 220 1.56 -2.93 -11.10
CA SER A 220 2.50 -3.91 -10.55
C SER A 220 2.90 -3.64 -9.09
N ARG A 221 2.60 -2.45 -8.57
CA ARG A 221 2.67 -2.14 -7.15
C ARG A 221 1.41 -2.56 -6.40
N LEU A 222 0.26 -2.50 -7.08
CA LEU A 222 -1.04 -2.76 -6.49
C LEU A 222 -1.34 -4.26 -6.40
N LEU A 223 -1.30 -4.98 -7.53
CA LEU A 223 -1.72 -6.39 -7.60
C LEU A 223 -1.05 -7.32 -6.58
N PRO A 224 0.29 -7.23 -6.34
CA PRO A 224 0.96 -8.14 -5.41
C PRO A 224 0.53 -7.98 -3.95
N GLN A 225 -0.08 -6.86 -3.59
CA GLN A 225 -0.65 -6.68 -2.27
C GLN A 225 -1.83 -7.64 -2.02
N GLY A 226 -2.52 -8.10 -3.06
CA GLY A 226 -3.54 -9.14 -2.97
C GLY A 226 -3.04 -10.47 -2.42
N PHE A 227 -1.76 -10.76 -2.56
CA PHE A 227 -1.16 -12.04 -2.15
C PHE A 227 -1.26 -12.25 -0.63
N TYR A 228 -0.94 -11.24 0.17
CA TYR A 228 -1.06 -11.36 1.62
C TYR A 228 -2.53 -11.35 2.11
N TYR A 229 -3.46 -10.74 1.37
CA TYR A 229 -4.89 -10.86 1.69
C TYR A 229 -5.40 -12.29 1.48
N MET A 230 -5.05 -12.90 0.35
CA MET A 230 -5.40 -14.28 0.06
C MET A 230 -4.84 -15.21 1.13
N TYR A 231 -3.54 -15.11 1.39
CA TYR A 231 -2.86 -15.93 2.41
C TYR A 231 -3.49 -15.76 3.80
N ALA A 232 -3.67 -14.53 4.26
CA ALA A 232 -4.19 -14.25 5.60
C ALA A 232 -5.65 -14.72 5.75
N ALA A 233 -6.48 -14.52 4.74
CA ALA A 233 -7.87 -14.97 4.76
C ALA A 233 -7.98 -16.50 4.77
N LEU A 234 -7.13 -17.19 4.00
CA LEU A 234 -7.05 -18.65 4.02
C LEU A 234 -6.55 -19.17 5.38
N GLN A 235 -5.53 -18.54 5.95
CA GLN A 235 -5.00 -18.90 7.28
C GLN A 235 -6.06 -18.69 8.36
N ALA A 236 -6.73 -17.53 8.37
CA ALA A 236 -7.78 -17.24 9.33
C ALA A 236 -8.97 -18.22 9.20
N LYS A 237 -9.34 -18.59 7.97
CA LYS A 237 -10.41 -19.57 7.70
C LYS A 237 -10.02 -20.99 8.13
N TYR A 238 -8.75 -21.33 7.92
CA TYR A 238 -8.19 -22.63 8.38
C TYR A 238 -8.23 -22.75 9.91
N GLU A 239 -7.86 -21.67 10.63
CA GLU A 239 -7.87 -21.65 12.08
C GLU A 239 -9.27 -21.49 12.70
N ASN A 240 -10.23 -20.91 11.96
CA ASN A 240 -11.59 -20.62 12.41
C ASN A 240 -12.65 -21.13 11.41
N PRO A 241 -12.83 -22.46 11.30
CA PRO A 241 -13.80 -23.02 10.38
C PRO A 241 -15.23 -22.50 10.65
N GLY A 242 -15.92 -22.07 9.60
CA GLY A 242 -17.30 -21.58 9.69
C GLY A 242 -17.44 -20.12 10.08
N LYS A 243 -16.37 -19.41 10.50
CA LYS A 243 -16.43 -17.97 10.79
C LYS A 243 -16.31 -17.12 9.52
N GLU A 244 -16.96 -15.97 9.53
CA GLU A 244 -16.77 -14.93 8.53
C GLU A 244 -15.49 -14.15 8.78
N ILE A 245 -14.88 -13.62 7.71
CA ILE A 245 -13.61 -12.88 7.80
C ILE A 245 -13.84 -11.43 7.40
N ILE A 246 -13.54 -10.51 8.30
CA ILE A 246 -13.58 -9.07 8.07
C ILE A 246 -12.18 -8.52 8.19
N VAL A 247 -11.75 -7.71 7.21
CA VAL A 247 -10.40 -7.14 7.17
C VAL A 247 -10.46 -5.63 7.40
N THR A 248 -9.75 -5.13 8.39
CA THR A 248 -9.63 -3.69 8.66
C THR A 248 -8.32 -3.16 8.09
N VAL A 249 -8.43 -2.15 7.21
CA VAL A 249 -7.34 -1.71 6.34
C VAL A 249 -7.01 -0.25 6.58
N PRO A 250 -5.82 0.07 7.13
CA PRO A 250 -5.32 1.44 7.14
C PRO A 250 -5.25 1.99 5.73
N SER A 251 -5.97 3.08 5.44
CA SER A 251 -6.24 3.53 4.07
C SER A 251 -5.94 5.02 3.87
N GLY A 252 -4.86 5.34 3.14
CA GLY A 252 -4.56 6.69 2.67
C GLY A 252 -4.86 6.82 1.18
N ASN A 253 -3.99 6.28 0.32
CA ASN A 253 -4.17 6.30 -1.14
C ASN A 253 -5.06 5.15 -1.67
N PHE A 254 -5.62 4.33 -0.78
CA PHE A 254 -6.55 3.22 -1.07
C PHE A 254 -5.99 2.10 -1.97
N GLY A 255 -4.70 2.10 -2.28
CA GLY A 255 -4.07 1.02 -3.05
C GLY A 255 -4.15 -0.33 -2.35
N ASN A 256 -3.89 -0.35 -1.04
CA ASN A 256 -3.95 -1.55 -0.21
C ASN A 256 -5.38 -2.15 -0.22
N LEU A 257 -6.39 -1.35 0.12
CA LEU A 257 -7.79 -1.79 0.11
C LEU A 257 -8.23 -2.25 -1.29
N THR A 258 -7.89 -1.50 -2.36
CA THR A 258 -8.22 -1.88 -3.74
C THR A 258 -7.64 -3.26 -4.09
N SER A 259 -6.43 -3.57 -3.66
CA SER A 259 -5.83 -4.88 -3.85
C SER A 259 -6.56 -5.98 -3.07
N GLY A 260 -7.02 -5.68 -1.86
CA GLY A 260 -7.87 -6.59 -1.07
C GLY A 260 -9.20 -6.89 -1.76
N LEU A 261 -9.84 -5.86 -2.35
CA LEU A 261 -11.07 -6.04 -3.14
C LEU A 261 -10.81 -6.96 -4.35
N ILE A 262 -9.71 -6.74 -5.08
CA ILE A 262 -9.31 -7.62 -6.20
C ILE A 262 -9.06 -9.06 -5.70
N ALA A 263 -8.36 -9.24 -4.59
CA ALA A 263 -8.12 -10.57 -4.02
C ALA A 263 -9.45 -11.28 -3.68
N ARG A 264 -10.44 -10.56 -3.14
CA ARG A 264 -11.79 -11.08 -2.89
C ARG A 264 -12.48 -11.50 -4.19
N GLU A 265 -12.41 -10.66 -5.24
CA GLU A 265 -12.95 -11.02 -6.56
C GLU A 265 -12.27 -12.28 -7.12
N MET A 266 -10.97 -12.48 -6.86
CA MET A 266 -10.22 -13.67 -7.29
C MET A 266 -10.49 -14.91 -6.42
N GLY A 267 -11.23 -14.78 -5.32
CA GLY A 267 -11.67 -15.91 -4.50
C GLY A 267 -11.13 -15.95 -3.07
N ALA A 268 -10.44 -14.90 -2.60
CA ALA A 268 -10.07 -14.83 -1.19
C ALA A 268 -11.33 -14.88 -0.30
N PRO A 269 -11.37 -15.72 0.73
CA PRO A 269 -12.55 -15.92 1.56
C PRO A 269 -12.75 -14.75 2.54
N ILE A 270 -12.87 -13.53 2.00
CA ILE A 270 -13.09 -12.28 2.73
C ILE A 270 -14.55 -11.88 2.57
N THR A 271 -15.27 -11.78 3.67
CA THR A 271 -16.69 -11.39 3.68
C THR A 271 -16.83 -9.89 3.47
N GLY A 272 -16.01 -9.07 4.15
CA GLY A 272 -16.08 -7.62 4.07
C GLY A 272 -14.82 -6.90 4.53
N PHE A 273 -14.82 -5.59 4.32
CA PHE A 273 -13.71 -4.72 4.67
C PHE A 273 -14.15 -3.54 5.55
N VAL A 274 -13.18 -2.97 6.26
CA VAL A 274 -13.33 -1.67 6.90
C VAL A 274 -12.20 -0.76 6.41
N ALA A 275 -12.56 0.32 5.72
CA ALA A 275 -11.61 1.35 5.32
C ALA A 275 -11.34 2.26 6.51
N ALA A 276 -10.20 2.08 7.17
CA ALA A 276 -9.78 2.86 8.33
C ALA A 276 -8.88 4.02 7.88
N THR A 277 -9.29 5.29 8.12
CA THR A 277 -8.56 6.49 7.72
C THR A 277 -8.22 7.37 8.92
N ASN A 278 -7.30 8.30 8.73
CA ASN A 278 -7.06 9.39 9.67
C ASN A 278 -7.99 10.60 9.36
N SER A 279 -7.64 11.80 9.82
CA SER A 279 -8.40 13.03 9.55
C SER A 279 -8.54 13.36 8.05
N ASN A 280 -7.79 12.68 7.17
CA ASN A 280 -7.93 12.78 5.71
C ASN A 280 -9.06 11.85 5.22
N ARG A 281 -10.27 12.17 5.55
CA ARG A 281 -11.48 11.35 5.42
C ARG A 281 -12.25 11.53 4.09
N THR A 282 -11.58 11.80 2.99
CA THR A 282 -12.22 12.04 1.67
C THR A 282 -13.12 10.87 1.25
N ILE A 283 -12.69 9.62 1.43
CA ILE A 283 -13.49 8.44 1.09
C ILE A 283 -14.61 8.17 2.11
N PRO A 284 -14.41 8.22 3.44
CA PRO A 284 -15.50 8.19 4.40
C PRO A 284 -16.62 9.21 4.08
N ASP A 285 -16.23 10.46 3.78
CA ASP A 285 -17.20 11.50 3.43
C ASP A 285 -17.93 11.19 2.10
N TRP A 286 -17.23 10.68 1.08
CA TRP A 286 -17.85 10.24 -0.17
C TRP A 286 -18.88 9.13 0.04
N ILE A 287 -18.57 8.13 0.86
CA ILE A 287 -19.48 7.04 1.18
C ILE A 287 -20.72 7.56 1.89
N ALA A 288 -20.53 8.49 2.86
CA ALA A 288 -21.64 9.05 3.63
C ALA A 288 -22.53 9.99 2.82
N THR A 289 -21.92 10.87 1.98
CA THR A 289 -22.62 11.99 1.33
C THR A 289 -22.91 11.78 -0.15
N SER A 290 -22.34 10.75 -0.78
CA SER A 290 -22.34 10.51 -2.25
C SER A 290 -21.53 11.54 -3.05
N GLU A 291 -20.82 12.45 -2.41
CA GLU A 291 -20.03 13.49 -3.07
C GLU A 291 -18.53 13.26 -2.84
N TYR A 292 -17.79 12.96 -3.90
CA TYR A 292 -16.33 12.92 -3.83
C TYR A 292 -15.75 14.32 -3.96
N LYS A 293 -15.07 14.79 -2.91
CA LYS A 293 -14.41 16.09 -2.89
C LYS A 293 -12.95 15.92 -2.46
N ALA A 294 -12.03 15.94 -3.44
CA ALA A 294 -10.59 16.03 -3.13
C ALA A 294 -10.29 17.32 -2.35
N ARG A 295 -9.39 17.22 -1.39
CA ARG A 295 -8.98 18.34 -0.53
C ARG A 295 -7.48 18.32 -0.27
N PRO A 296 -6.87 19.43 0.18
CA PRO A 296 -5.49 19.39 0.69
C PRO A 296 -5.36 18.37 1.82
N SER A 297 -4.22 17.69 1.88
CA SER A 297 -3.93 16.76 2.98
C SER A 297 -3.67 17.50 4.29
N VAL A 298 -4.03 16.86 5.40
CA VAL A 298 -3.78 17.31 6.76
C VAL A 298 -2.74 16.41 7.40
N GLU A 299 -1.72 16.98 8.04
CA GLU A 299 -0.67 16.23 8.74
C GLU A 299 -1.24 15.51 9.98
N THR A 300 -0.95 14.20 10.11
CA THR A 300 -1.38 13.38 11.24
C THR A 300 -0.26 12.48 11.74
N TYR A 301 -0.49 11.81 12.87
CA TYR A 301 0.42 10.80 13.42
C TYR A 301 0.52 9.53 12.55
N ALA A 302 -0.53 9.23 11.81
CA ALA A 302 -0.54 8.14 10.82
C ALA A 302 -0.20 8.69 9.43
N ASN A 303 0.99 9.27 9.28
CA ASN A 303 1.40 10.13 8.17
C ASN A 303 1.38 9.47 6.78
N ALA A 304 1.53 8.15 6.68
CA ALA A 304 1.42 7.43 5.41
C ALA A 304 -0.01 7.42 4.85
N MET A 305 -1.00 7.82 5.66
CA MET A 305 -2.41 8.01 5.27
C MET A 305 -2.77 9.50 5.05
N ASP A 306 -1.82 10.45 5.10
CA ASP A 306 -2.07 11.87 4.85
C ASP A 306 -2.28 12.14 3.36
N VAL A 307 -3.44 11.73 2.87
CA VAL A 307 -3.83 11.79 1.46
C VAL A 307 -5.23 12.39 1.32
N GLY A 308 -5.29 13.63 0.88
CA GLY A 308 -6.56 14.35 0.66
C GLY A 308 -7.25 14.03 -0.67
N ALA A 309 -6.50 13.44 -1.64
CA ALA A 309 -6.98 13.05 -2.97
C ALA A 309 -6.49 11.64 -3.33
N PRO A 310 -7.12 10.56 -2.78
CA PRO A 310 -6.70 9.18 -3.01
C PRO A 310 -6.75 8.78 -4.49
N SER A 311 -5.61 8.45 -5.10
CA SER A 311 -5.55 8.11 -6.53
C SER A 311 -6.32 6.82 -6.85
N ASN A 312 -6.33 5.84 -5.94
CA ASN A 312 -7.03 4.58 -6.18
C ASN A 312 -8.55 4.66 -5.99
N TYR A 313 -9.11 5.81 -5.56
CA TYR A 313 -10.52 6.09 -5.70
C TYR A 313 -11.01 5.84 -7.15
N GLU A 314 -10.19 6.26 -8.13
CA GLU A 314 -10.50 6.10 -9.55
C GLU A 314 -10.68 4.62 -9.94
N ARG A 315 -9.84 3.71 -9.40
CA ARG A 315 -10.01 2.27 -9.60
C ARG A 315 -11.25 1.71 -8.92
N ILE A 316 -11.50 2.11 -7.66
CA ILE A 316 -12.68 1.65 -6.92
C ILE A 316 -13.95 2.10 -7.64
N ALA A 317 -14.04 3.37 -8.05
CA ALA A 317 -15.19 3.91 -8.76
C ALA A 317 -15.37 3.33 -10.18
N TYR A 318 -14.28 2.84 -10.81
CA TYR A 318 -14.37 2.11 -12.07
C TYR A 318 -14.91 0.69 -11.88
N MET A 319 -14.46 -0.03 -10.83
CA MET A 319 -14.84 -1.43 -10.59
C MET A 319 -16.23 -1.57 -9.97
N TYR A 320 -16.67 -0.59 -9.18
CA TYR A 320 -17.88 -0.70 -8.37
C TYR A 320 -18.71 0.57 -8.42
N SER A 321 -20.06 0.40 -8.40
CA SER A 321 -20.96 1.51 -8.09
C SER A 321 -20.81 1.93 -6.63
N LEU A 322 -21.21 3.16 -6.27
CA LEU A 322 -21.21 3.60 -4.86
C LEU A 322 -22.11 2.71 -3.99
N GLU A 323 -23.21 2.19 -4.55
CA GLU A 323 -24.09 1.26 -3.84
C GLU A 323 -23.36 -0.04 -3.49
N ASP A 324 -22.60 -0.61 -4.44
CA ASP A 324 -21.79 -1.81 -4.18
C ASP A 324 -20.65 -1.54 -3.19
N VAL A 325 -20.01 -0.38 -3.29
CA VAL A 325 -19.00 0.05 -2.30
C VAL A 325 -19.60 0.05 -0.90
N ARG A 326 -20.80 0.60 -0.71
CA ARG A 326 -21.51 0.63 0.58
C ARG A 326 -21.87 -0.76 1.11
N LYS A 327 -22.06 -1.74 0.24
CA LYS A 327 -22.29 -3.14 0.61
C LYS A 327 -21.00 -3.87 0.96
N LEU A 328 -19.89 -3.54 0.29
CA LEU A 328 -18.61 -4.21 0.41
C LEU A 328 -17.82 -3.79 1.65
N PHE A 329 -17.79 -2.52 1.98
CA PHE A 329 -17.03 -2.05 3.12
C PHE A 329 -17.69 -0.94 3.94
N ALA A 330 -17.46 -1.00 5.24
CA ALA A 330 -17.68 0.11 6.16
C ALA A 330 -16.51 1.08 6.10
N SER A 331 -16.69 2.32 6.51
CA SER A 331 -15.58 3.23 6.69
C SER A 331 -15.54 3.84 8.09
N TYR A 332 -14.32 4.13 8.54
CA TYR A 332 -13.99 4.56 9.87
C TYR A 332 -12.86 5.59 9.83
N TRP A 333 -12.85 6.56 10.76
CA TRP A 333 -11.74 7.49 10.84
C TRP A 333 -11.42 7.92 12.28
N LEU A 334 -10.16 8.27 12.53
CA LEU A 334 -9.70 8.85 13.79
C LEU A 334 -8.88 10.12 13.56
N ASP A 335 -8.93 11.02 14.55
CA ASP A 335 -7.97 12.12 14.71
C ASP A 335 -6.73 11.65 15.50
N ASN A 336 -5.78 12.56 15.72
CA ASN A 336 -4.54 12.25 16.45
C ASN A 336 -4.79 11.78 17.88
N ASP A 337 -5.75 12.37 18.59
CA ASP A 337 -6.11 11.95 19.95
C ASP A 337 -6.70 10.53 19.97
N GLY A 338 -7.54 10.22 18.99
CA GLY A 338 -8.10 8.89 18.79
C GLY A 338 -7.02 7.86 18.49
N ILE A 339 -6.01 8.20 17.66
CA ILE A 339 -4.87 7.33 17.35
C ILE A 339 -4.06 6.99 18.60
N VAL A 340 -3.67 7.98 19.40
CA VAL A 340 -2.91 7.75 20.64
C VAL A 340 -3.70 6.87 21.62
N LYS A 341 -5.01 7.15 21.79
CA LYS A 341 -5.90 6.33 22.62
C LYS A 341 -6.01 4.89 22.11
N ALA A 342 -6.05 4.70 20.79
CA ALA A 342 -6.15 3.37 20.19
C ALA A 342 -4.86 2.55 20.37
N ILE A 343 -3.66 3.17 20.22
CA ILE A 343 -2.37 2.52 20.51
C ILE A 343 -2.34 2.05 21.96
N LYS A 344 -2.71 2.96 22.90
CA LYS A 344 -2.75 2.63 24.32
C LYS A 344 -3.75 1.52 24.63
N ALA A 345 -4.97 1.59 24.10
CA ALA A 345 -6.00 0.59 24.32
C ALA A 345 -5.59 -0.81 23.83
N CYS A 346 -4.98 -0.89 22.63
CA CYS A 346 -4.44 -2.14 22.10
C CYS A 346 -3.39 -2.73 23.04
N PHE A 347 -2.44 -1.92 23.48
CA PHE A 347 -1.37 -2.37 24.38
C PHE A 347 -1.91 -2.80 25.75
N ASP A 348 -2.81 -2.03 26.34
CA ASP A 348 -3.37 -2.32 27.69
C ASP A 348 -4.22 -3.61 27.68
N SER A 349 -4.96 -3.87 26.59
CA SER A 349 -5.85 -5.03 26.51
C SER A 349 -5.15 -6.32 26.06
N THR A 350 -4.19 -6.23 25.14
CA THR A 350 -3.60 -7.40 24.48
C THR A 350 -2.10 -7.57 24.71
N GLY A 351 -1.41 -6.54 25.21
CA GLY A 351 0.05 -6.49 25.27
C GLY A 351 0.74 -6.25 23.91
N TYR A 352 -0.03 -6.18 22.82
CA TYR A 352 0.49 -5.95 21.48
C TYR A 352 0.83 -4.47 21.24
N THR A 353 2.03 -4.20 20.74
CA THR A 353 2.45 -2.84 20.37
C THR A 353 2.13 -2.61 18.89
N ILE A 354 1.20 -1.72 18.60
CA ILE A 354 0.70 -1.41 17.25
C ILE A 354 1.21 -0.05 16.78
N ASP A 355 1.41 0.10 15.44
CA ASP A 355 1.78 1.38 14.84
C ASP A 355 0.57 2.36 14.78
N PRO A 356 0.79 3.66 14.51
CA PRO A 356 -0.31 4.61 14.42
C PRO A 356 -1.34 4.30 13.33
N HIS A 357 -0.95 3.64 12.23
CA HIS A 357 -1.84 3.27 11.13
C HIS A 357 -2.68 2.05 11.52
N GLY A 358 -2.01 0.99 12.00
CA GLY A 358 -2.66 -0.20 12.53
C GLY A 358 -3.61 0.12 13.68
N ALA A 359 -3.30 1.12 14.52
CA ALA A 359 -4.15 1.56 15.63
C ALA A 359 -5.53 2.06 15.15
N VAL A 360 -5.60 2.77 14.02
CA VAL A 360 -6.90 3.18 13.44
C VAL A 360 -7.72 1.94 13.05
N ALA A 361 -7.07 0.97 12.41
CA ALA A 361 -7.72 -0.27 11.99
C ALA A 361 -8.13 -1.14 13.19
N TYR A 362 -7.30 -1.21 14.24
CA TYR A 362 -7.62 -1.88 15.49
C TYR A 362 -8.88 -1.28 16.15
N ARG A 363 -8.90 0.04 16.30
CA ARG A 363 -10.05 0.71 16.91
C ARG A 363 -11.33 0.55 16.10
N ALA A 364 -11.21 0.59 14.77
CA ALA A 364 -12.33 0.34 13.88
C ALA A 364 -12.92 -1.07 14.08
N TRP A 365 -12.06 -2.09 14.18
CA TRP A 365 -12.50 -3.45 14.46
C TRP A 365 -13.16 -3.58 15.82
N GLU A 366 -12.56 -3.03 16.87
CA GLU A 366 -13.13 -3.08 18.22
C GLU A 366 -14.53 -2.44 18.28
N ASP A 367 -14.72 -1.28 17.68
CA ASP A 367 -16.02 -0.61 17.66
C ASP A 367 -17.07 -1.41 16.89
N ILE A 368 -16.68 -2.02 15.76
CA ILE A 368 -17.57 -2.85 14.91
C ILE A 368 -17.94 -4.15 15.64
N LYS A 369 -16.97 -4.85 16.21
CA LYS A 369 -17.18 -6.05 17.03
C LYS A 369 -18.15 -5.75 18.21
N ASN A 370 -18.08 -4.56 18.76
CA ASN A 370 -18.94 -4.07 19.84
C ASN A 370 -20.24 -3.40 19.35
N GLY A 371 -20.66 -3.62 18.09
CA GLY A 371 -21.95 -3.24 17.54
C GLY A 371 -22.06 -1.79 17.06
N ALA A 372 -20.96 -1.16 16.60
CA ALA A 372 -21.03 0.19 16.01
C ALA A 372 -21.92 0.25 14.76
N LEU A 373 -21.95 -0.83 13.96
CA LEU A 373 -22.81 -0.91 12.77
C LEU A 373 -24.29 -1.04 13.08
N GLU A 374 -24.68 -1.29 14.30
CA GLU A 374 -26.07 -1.30 14.75
C GLU A 374 -26.55 0.08 15.22
N ARG A 375 -25.61 0.96 15.57
CA ARG A 375 -25.86 2.29 16.13
C ARG A 375 -25.53 3.41 15.16
N LEU A 376 -26.00 3.27 13.89
CA LEU A 376 -25.72 4.24 12.83
C LEU A 376 -26.66 5.44 12.80
N GLU A 377 -27.78 5.37 13.51
CA GLU A 377 -28.76 6.46 13.54
C GLU A 377 -28.18 7.68 14.30
N GLY A 378 -28.29 8.85 13.67
CA GLY A 378 -27.83 10.12 14.25
C GLY A 378 -26.31 10.31 14.30
N ILE A 379 -25.52 9.50 13.58
CA ILE A 379 -24.07 9.68 13.52
C ILE A 379 -23.72 11.04 12.93
N ASP A 380 -22.89 11.77 13.67
CA ASP A 380 -22.23 13.00 13.22
C ASP A 380 -20.92 12.65 12.50
N ILE A 381 -20.92 12.71 11.17
CA ILE A 381 -19.74 12.39 10.34
C ILE A 381 -18.53 13.30 10.59
N THR A 382 -18.70 14.42 11.30
CA THR A 382 -17.58 15.32 11.65
C THR A 382 -16.81 14.84 12.87
N LYS A 383 -17.33 13.86 13.61
CA LYS A 383 -16.68 13.26 14.78
C LYS A 383 -15.99 11.96 14.41
N PRO A 384 -14.81 11.66 15.02
CA PRO A 384 -14.14 10.38 14.86
C PRO A 384 -15.05 9.18 15.14
N GLY A 385 -14.88 8.12 14.34
CA GLY A 385 -15.62 6.86 14.48
C GLY A 385 -16.13 6.29 13.16
N ILE A 386 -17.15 5.46 13.27
CA ILE A 386 -17.82 4.82 12.13
C ILE A 386 -18.58 5.85 11.28
N THR A 387 -18.64 5.65 9.96
CA THR A 387 -19.49 6.44 9.05
C THR A 387 -20.88 5.82 8.91
N PRO A 388 -21.91 6.60 8.54
CA PRO A 388 -23.31 6.14 8.52
C PRO A 388 -23.62 5.27 7.29
N ASN A 389 -22.95 4.11 7.16
CA ASN A 389 -23.34 3.09 6.19
C ASN A 389 -23.36 1.70 6.84
N LYS A 390 -24.32 0.86 6.43
CA LYS A 390 -24.45 -0.51 6.89
C LYS A 390 -24.14 -1.46 5.73
N PRO A 391 -22.96 -2.11 5.71
CA PRO A 391 -22.64 -3.09 4.67
C PRO A 391 -23.43 -4.40 4.88
N ASP A 392 -23.53 -5.23 3.83
CA ASP A 392 -24.31 -6.47 3.84
C ASP A 392 -23.85 -7.48 4.92
N TRP A 393 -22.59 -7.42 5.32
CA TRP A 393 -22.00 -8.30 6.35
C TRP A 393 -22.16 -7.77 7.80
N ALA A 394 -22.79 -6.62 7.99
CA ALA A 394 -22.88 -5.98 9.32
C ALA A 394 -23.49 -6.89 10.40
N ASP A 395 -24.48 -7.68 10.04
CA ASP A 395 -25.19 -8.53 10.99
C ASP A 395 -24.34 -9.72 11.49
N CYS A 396 -23.30 -10.13 10.75
CA CYS A 396 -22.38 -11.20 11.18
C CYS A 396 -21.13 -10.67 11.89
N ALA A 397 -20.89 -9.36 11.95
CA ALA A 397 -19.64 -8.77 12.43
C ALA A 397 -19.28 -9.20 13.87
N LYS A 398 -20.26 -9.29 14.76
CA LYS A 398 -20.04 -9.75 16.16
C LYS A 398 -19.55 -11.19 16.28
N ASN A 399 -19.79 -12.01 15.24
CA ASN A 399 -19.43 -13.43 15.24
C ASN A 399 -18.40 -13.77 14.17
N ALA A 400 -17.79 -12.75 13.59
CA ALA A 400 -16.71 -12.84 12.61
C ALA A 400 -15.34 -12.88 13.28
N VAL A 401 -14.33 -13.18 12.47
CA VAL A 401 -12.91 -12.99 12.78
C VAL A 401 -12.44 -11.71 12.11
N GLY A 402 -11.82 -10.81 12.87
CA GLY A 402 -11.21 -9.60 12.37
C GLY A 402 -9.73 -9.80 12.06
N ILE A 403 -9.30 -9.34 10.89
CA ILE A 403 -7.88 -9.22 10.53
C ILE A 403 -7.53 -7.75 10.43
N ILE A 404 -6.69 -7.28 11.34
CA ILE A 404 -6.18 -5.91 11.38
C ILE A 404 -4.86 -5.89 10.61
N LEU A 405 -4.73 -5.02 9.61
CA LEU A 405 -3.46 -4.87 8.90
C LEU A 405 -2.51 -3.98 9.68
N GLU A 406 -1.37 -4.54 10.09
CA GLU A 406 -0.23 -3.80 10.63
C GLU A 406 0.74 -3.47 9.50
N THR A 407 0.69 -2.23 9.02
CA THR A 407 1.29 -1.84 7.75
C THR A 407 2.73 -1.36 7.83
N ALA A 408 3.21 -1.07 9.04
CA ALA A 408 4.60 -0.70 9.30
C ALA A 408 5.03 -1.15 10.70
N ASP A 409 6.33 -1.20 10.94
CA ASP A 409 6.88 -1.51 12.27
C ASP A 409 6.72 -0.30 13.21
N PRO A 410 6.23 -0.48 14.44
CA PRO A 410 6.04 0.60 15.42
C PRO A 410 7.30 1.41 15.71
N ALA A 411 8.50 0.83 15.56
CA ALA A 411 9.77 1.52 15.75
C ALA A 411 9.96 2.72 14.80
N LYS A 412 9.31 2.72 13.65
CA LYS A 412 9.35 3.85 12.70
C LYS A 412 8.61 5.08 13.22
N PHE A 413 7.77 4.90 14.23
CA PHE A 413 6.92 5.91 14.86
C PHE A 413 7.14 5.97 16.37
N SER A 414 8.39 5.70 16.83
CA SER A 414 8.76 5.57 18.24
C SER A 414 8.25 6.67 19.14
N ALA A 415 8.30 7.94 18.70
CA ALA A 415 7.89 9.07 19.53
C ALA A 415 6.40 8.97 19.94
N ILE A 416 5.53 8.67 18.98
CA ILE A 416 4.08 8.58 19.19
C ILE A 416 3.73 7.32 19.99
N VAL A 417 4.38 6.19 19.66
CA VAL A 417 4.16 4.92 20.38
C VAL A 417 4.61 5.06 21.84
N LYS A 418 5.80 5.67 22.09
CA LYS A 418 6.30 5.94 23.44
C LYS A 418 5.36 6.84 24.22
N ASP A 419 4.85 7.90 23.62
CA ASP A 419 3.87 8.81 24.25
C ASP A 419 2.62 8.05 24.69
N ALA A 420 2.13 7.13 23.86
CA ALA A 420 0.93 6.35 24.13
C ALA A 420 1.12 5.28 25.22
N ILE A 421 2.24 4.53 25.23
CA ILE A 421 2.41 3.34 26.08
C ILE A 421 3.55 3.47 27.10
N GLY A 422 4.24 4.62 27.16
CA GLY A 422 5.28 4.91 28.15
C GLY A 422 6.62 4.20 27.91
N LYS A 423 6.81 3.48 26.81
CA LYS A 423 8.06 2.79 26.47
C LYS A 423 8.37 2.86 24.97
N ASP A 424 9.66 2.85 24.64
CA ASP A 424 10.09 2.78 23.25
C ASP A 424 9.80 1.38 22.65
N PRO A 425 9.26 1.29 21.43
CA PRO A 425 9.17 0.03 20.69
C PRO A 425 10.58 -0.50 20.37
N ALA A 426 10.71 -1.83 20.33
CA ALA A 426 11.98 -2.45 19.97
C ALA A 426 12.33 -2.17 18.50
N ILE A 427 13.54 -1.71 18.24
CA ILE A 427 14.00 -1.44 16.86
C ILE A 427 14.49 -2.75 16.24
N PRO A 428 13.91 -3.24 15.13
CA PRO A 428 14.39 -4.43 14.42
C PRO A 428 15.85 -4.30 13.97
N GLU A 429 16.61 -5.40 14.01
CA GLU A 429 18.03 -5.40 13.63
C GLU A 429 18.29 -4.82 12.23
N ARG A 430 17.40 -5.10 11.27
CA ARG A 430 17.48 -4.57 9.91
C ARG A 430 17.39 -3.04 9.86
N LEU A 431 16.60 -2.40 10.75
CA LEU A 431 16.55 -0.95 10.86
C LEU A 431 17.76 -0.40 11.60
N GLN A 432 18.25 -1.08 12.63
CA GLN A 432 19.50 -0.69 13.32
C GLN A 432 20.70 -0.65 12.35
N LYS A 433 20.80 -1.64 11.44
CA LYS A 433 21.85 -1.67 10.40
C LYS A 433 21.80 -0.45 9.49
N VAL A 434 20.60 -0.03 9.08
CA VAL A 434 20.43 1.16 8.22
C VAL A 434 20.80 2.45 8.97
N MET A 435 20.44 2.56 10.26
CA MET A 435 20.77 3.73 11.07
C MET A 435 22.29 3.99 11.18
N ALA A 436 23.10 2.95 11.11
CA ALA A 436 24.56 3.04 11.16
C ALA A 436 25.22 3.51 9.84
N LEU A 437 24.47 3.54 8.72
CA LEU A 437 25.01 3.91 7.42
C LEU A 437 25.12 5.44 7.27
N PRO A 438 26.11 5.93 6.45
CA PRO A 438 26.25 7.36 6.19
C PRO A 438 25.10 7.91 5.34
N ASP A 439 24.71 9.15 5.61
CA ASP A 439 23.77 9.91 4.76
C ASP A 439 24.43 10.23 3.41
N ARG A 440 23.70 10.01 2.32
CA ARG A 440 24.11 10.23 0.93
C ARG A 440 23.09 11.03 0.14
N ALA A 441 22.04 11.55 0.79
CA ALA A 441 21.04 12.35 0.12
C ALA A 441 21.61 13.62 -0.48
N ILE A 442 21.16 13.96 -1.68
CA ILE A 442 21.60 15.13 -2.43
C ILE A 442 20.60 16.25 -2.19
N PRO A 443 21.02 17.42 -1.66
CA PRO A 443 20.15 18.57 -1.53
C PRO A 443 19.61 19.03 -2.88
N MET A 444 18.31 19.36 -2.95
CA MET A 444 17.64 19.83 -4.14
C MET A 444 16.71 21.01 -3.81
N GLU A 445 16.81 22.06 -4.59
CA GLU A 445 15.87 23.18 -4.52
C GLU A 445 14.50 22.77 -5.12
N ASN A 446 13.42 23.39 -4.66
CA ASN A 446 12.10 23.25 -5.28
C ASN A 446 12.04 24.06 -6.58
N ASP A 447 12.85 23.68 -7.56
CA ASP A 447 12.97 24.31 -8.88
C ASP A 447 13.05 23.23 -9.96
N TYR A 448 12.10 23.25 -10.89
CA TYR A 448 12.02 22.24 -11.92
C TYR A 448 13.22 22.25 -12.90
N ASN A 449 13.73 23.44 -13.26
CA ASN A 449 14.86 23.52 -14.19
C ASN A 449 16.13 22.92 -13.58
N LYS A 450 16.40 23.21 -12.29
CA LYS A 450 17.52 22.59 -11.55
C LYS A 450 17.36 21.08 -11.46
N PHE A 451 16.15 20.60 -11.22
CA PHE A 451 15.86 19.16 -11.18
C PHE A 451 16.04 18.52 -12.57
N LYS A 452 15.54 19.15 -13.65
CA LYS A 452 15.73 18.70 -15.03
C LYS A 452 17.22 18.63 -15.40
N ASP A 453 18.00 19.68 -15.09
CA ASP A 453 19.43 19.70 -15.36
C ASP A 453 20.17 18.60 -14.60
N TRP A 454 19.77 18.38 -13.35
CA TRP A 454 20.33 17.28 -12.55
C TRP A 454 20.02 15.91 -13.17
N LEU A 455 18.76 15.68 -13.62
CA LEU A 455 18.39 14.43 -14.30
C LEU A 455 19.23 14.22 -15.57
N ILE A 456 19.38 15.25 -16.40
CA ILE A 456 20.16 15.16 -17.64
C ILE A 456 21.65 14.84 -17.37
N ALA A 457 22.20 15.34 -16.27
CA ALA A 457 23.61 15.14 -15.92
C ALA A 457 23.87 13.78 -15.23
N ASN A 458 22.87 13.12 -14.66
CA ASN A 458 23.04 11.96 -13.77
C ASN A 458 22.35 10.68 -14.27
N LEU A 459 21.44 10.75 -15.26
CA LEU A 459 20.80 9.60 -15.90
C LEU A 459 21.45 9.30 -17.26
#